data_7492aa8e49e5676ddced980e612ea716
#
_entry.id   7492aa8e49e5676ddced980e612ea716
#
_cell.length_a   1.000
_cell.length_b   1.000
_cell.length_c   1.000
_cell.angle_alpha   90.00
_cell.angle_beta   90.00
_cell.angle_gamma   90.00
#
_symmetry.space_group_name_H-M   'P 1'
#
loop_
_entity.id
_entity.type
_entity.pdbx_description
1 polymer ?
#
loop_
_entity_poly.entity_id
_entity_poly.type
_entity_poly.pdbx_seq_one_letter_code
_entity_poly.pdbx_strand_id
1 'polypeptide(L)'
;MAPIALVTFTCLFREAFTLKTSNLKLEAKQYTSKDFNANWPRAILCGMADNPDGPTAEPTLDEQIAAYQREFQDLDPQVEQIVSALGRLNRRMNVAYGRQTAEIGISNAEWEVLKALVLSGAPYRMGPGELAKRLGLTPAAMTHRIDRMVQEGLVTRDRDENNRVRVIVELTAEGREKWLAAMRLATVFEEDLLQDLTSVERGLLGEVLTRLLRRVEHAQPDAGGRLSDLD
;
A
#
# COMPACT_ATOMS: atom_id res chain seq x y z
N MET A 1 35.03 9.49 -7.79
CA MET A 1 34.67 8.87 -6.50
C MET A 1 33.17 8.60 -6.57
N ALA A 2 32.78 7.35 -6.69
CA ALA A 2 31.43 6.93 -6.99
C ALA A 2 30.57 6.84 -5.71
N PRO A 3 29.26 7.10 -5.77
CA PRO A 3 28.36 6.89 -4.64
C PRO A 3 27.90 5.43 -4.63
N ILE A 4 28.34 4.67 -3.64
CA ILE A 4 27.79 3.34 -3.32
C ILE A 4 26.84 3.52 -2.13
N ALA A 5 25.57 3.68 -2.36
CA ALA A 5 24.55 3.54 -1.32
C ALA A 5 23.14 3.41 -1.93
N LEU A 6 22.89 2.36 -2.72
CA LEU A 6 21.51 2.07 -3.18
C LEU A 6 21.29 0.58 -3.48
N VAL A 7 21.70 -0.31 -2.61
CA VAL A 7 21.61 -1.77 -2.88
C VAL A 7 21.06 -2.56 -1.69
N THR A 8 20.04 -2.14 -0.99
CA THR A 8 19.42 -3.06 0.00
C THR A 8 17.93 -2.84 0.25
N PHE A 9 17.11 -2.62 -0.76
CA PHE A 9 15.67 -2.49 -0.48
C PHE A 9 14.74 -3.44 -1.25
N THR A 10 15.26 -4.44 -1.94
CA THR A 10 14.39 -5.23 -2.83
C THR A 10 14.65 -6.73 -2.87
N CYS A 11 14.96 -7.35 -1.76
CA CYS A 11 15.03 -8.81 -1.78
C CYS A 11 14.44 -9.39 -0.49
N LEU A 12 13.12 -9.63 -0.44
CA LEU A 12 12.43 -10.58 0.47
C LEU A 12 10.90 -10.39 0.42
N PHE A 13 10.30 -10.68 -0.73
CA PHE A 13 8.86 -10.96 -0.75
C PHE A 13 8.55 -12.03 -1.79
N ARG A 14 8.98 -13.25 -1.47
CA ARG A 14 8.42 -14.46 -2.07
C ARG A 14 8.57 -15.58 -1.05
N GLU A 15 7.49 -15.90 -0.42
CA GLU A 15 7.08 -17.22 0.07
C GLU A 15 6.22 -17.13 1.33
N ALA A 16 5.20 -17.94 1.28
CA ALA A 16 4.34 -18.41 2.37
C ALA A 16 3.23 -17.49 2.87
N PHE A 17 2.03 -17.70 2.37
CA PHE A 17 0.93 -18.02 3.30
C PHE A 17 -0.22 -18.72 2.57
N THR A 18 -0.27 -20.04 2.70
CA THR A 18 -1.47 -20.83 2.42
C THR A 18 -2.14 -21.11 3.76
N LEU A 19 -3.23 -20.45 4.06
CA LEU A 19 -4.14 -20.86 5.12
C LEU A 19 -5.59 -20.77 4.65
N LYS A 20 -6.24 -21.88 4.82
CA LYS A 20 -7.62 -22.25 4.55
C LYS A 20 -8.60 -21.32 5.29
N THR A 21 -9.45 -20.61 4.58
CA THR A 21 -10.58 -19.90 5.16
C THR A 21 -11.86 -20.73 4.97
N SER A 22 -12.39 -21.22 6.07
CA SER A 22 -13.76 -21.74 6.17
C SER A 22 -14.70 -20.61 6.60
N ASN A 23 -15.69 -20.34 5.77
CA ASN A 23 -17.01 -19.76 6.03
C ASN A 23 -17.21 -18.79 7.20
N LEU A 24 -17.31 -17.50 6.89
CA LEU A 24 -18.13 -16.54 7.65
C LEU A 24 -18.82 -15.59 6.66
N LYS A 25 -20.14 -15.81 6.49
CA LYS A 25 -21.02 -14.82 5.87
C LYS A 25 -21.18 -13.66 6.84
N LEU A 26 -20.66 -12.50 6.51
CA LEU A 26 -20.92 -11.24 7.21
C LEU A 26 -22.00 -10.49 6.42
N GLU A 27 -23.17 -10.39 7.01
CA GLU A 27 -24.24 -9.47 6.59
C GLU A 27 -23.72 -8.04 6.72
N ALA A 28 -23.91 -7.23 5.67
CA ALA A 28 -23.54 -5.82 5.63
C ALA A 28 -24.38 -5.01 6.62
N LYS A 29 -23.96 -4.95 7.88
CA LYS A 29 -24.44 -3.94 8.82
C LYS A 29 -23.81 -2.59 8.51
N GLN A 30 -24.65 -1.56 8.38
CA GLN A 30 -24.21 -0.17 8.32
C GLN A 30 -23.51 0.18 9.65
N TYR A 31 -22.19 0.23 9.64
CA TYR A 31 -21.40 0.68 10.80
C TYR A 31 -21.32 2.20 10.78
N THR A 32 -21.75 2.84 11.86
CA THR A 32 -21.49 4.26 12.14
C THR A 32 -20.17 4.39 12.92
N SER A 33 -19.52 5.55 12.86
CA SER A 33 -18.23 5.81 13.53
C SER A 33 -18.27 5.61 15.05
N LYS A 34 -19.47 5.58 15.66
CA LYS A 34 -19.67 5.32 17.10
C LYS A 34 -19.66 3.84 17.45
N ASP A 35 -20.03 2.96 16.52
CA ASP A 35 -20.08 1.51 16.76
C ASP A 35 -18.67 0.90 16.64
N PHE A 36 -17.77 1.58 15.95
CA PHE A 36 -16.39 1.16 15.74
C PHE A 36 -15.50 1.32 16.97
N ASN A 37 -15.77 2.32 17.81
CA ASN A 37 -14.95 2.63 18.99
C ASN A 37 -15.14 1.69 20.18
N ALA A 38 -16.18 0.84 20.20
CA ALA A 38 -16.50 0.03 21.38
C ALA A 38 -15.94 -1.40 21.36
N ASN A 39 -15.53 -1.94 20.21
CA ASN A 39 -15.22 -3.37 20.11
C ASN A 39 -14.11 -3.77 19.15
N TRP A 40 -13.22 -2.82 18.77
CA TRP A 40 -12.04 -3.19 18.02
C TRP A 40 -10.96 -3.70 18.97
N PRO A 41 -10.52 -4.95 18.85
CA PRO A 41 -9.49 -5.45 19.76
C PRO A 41 -8.20 -4.64 19.54
N ARG A 42 -7.68 -4.04 20.60
CA ARG A 42 -6.31 -3.51 20.67
C ARG A 42 -5.24 -4.52 20.20
N ALA A 43 -5.65 -5.75 20.00
CA ALA A 43 -4.86 -6.85 19.46
C ALA A 43 -4.31 -6.65 18.03
N ILE A 44 -4.86 -5.74 17.22
CA ILE A 44 -4.36 -5.52 15.86
C ILE A 44 -3.10 -4.64 15.86
N LEU A 45 -2.99 -3.70 16.79
CA LEU A 45 -1.73 -2.98 17.04
C LEU A 45 -0.78 -3.80 17.93
N CYS A 46 -1.31 -4.65 18.82
CA CYS A 46 -0.55 -5.52 19.73
C CYS A 46 -0.31 -6.95 19.24
N GLY A 47 -0.68 -7.31 18.03
CA GLY A 47 -0.55 -8.69 17.49
C GLY A 47 0.90 -9.18 17.28
N MET A 48 1.87 -8.65 18.02
CA MET A 48 3.25 -9.12 18.09
C MET A 48 3.72 -9.34 19.54
N ALA A 49 2.80 -9.49 20.49
CA ALA A 49 3.16 -9.93 21.83
C ALA A 49 3.01 -11.46 21.93
N ASP A 50 4.09 -12.09 22.35
CA ASP A 50 4.17 -13.45 22.86
C ASP A 50 4.03 -14.63 21.88
N ASN A 51 5.01 -14.75 20.97
CA ASN A 51 5.43 -16.07 20.52
C ASN A 51 6.88 -16.28 20.99
N PRO A 52 7.16 -17.07 22.04
CA PRO A 52 8.50 -17.28 22.57
C PRO A 52 9.44 -18.03 21.60
N ASP A 53 8.89 -18.64 20.51
CA ASP A 53 9.63 -19.31 19.44
C ASP A 53 9.48 -18.59 18.08
N GLY A 54 9.02 -17.35 18.08
CA GLY A 54 8.88 -16.52 16.86
C GLY A 54 10.24 -16.06 16.34
N PRO A 55 10.31 -15.62 15.06
CA PRO A 55 11.54 -15.07 14.51
C PRO A 55 12.04 -13.94 15.42
N THR A 56 13.36 -13.89 15.63
CA THR A 56 14.06 -12.91 16.46
C THR A 56 13.44 -11.54 16.31
N ALA A 57 13.00 -10.92 17.41
CA ALA A 57 12.34 -9.63 17.41
C ALA A 57 13.13 -8.64 16.56
N GLU A 58 12.44 -7.93 15.67
CA GLU A 58 13.10 -6.90 14.85
C GLU A 58 13.79 -5.90 15.78
N PRO A 59 15.11 -5.59 15.57
CA PRO A 59 15.83 -4.68 16.45
C PRO A 59 15.12 -3.34 16.55
N THR A 60 15.20 -2.69 17.69
CA THR A 60 14.70 -1.31 17.82
C THR A 60 15.40 -0.41 16.81
N LEU A 61 14.83 0.78 16.58
CA LEU A 61 15.44 1.74 15.66
C LEU A 61 16.84 2.15 16.12
N ASP A 62 17.00 2.38 17.44
CA ASP A 62 18.28 2.76 18.05
C ASP A 62 19.31 1.65 17.94
N GLU A 63 18.93 0.38 18.17
CA GLU A 63 19.82 -0.77 18.01
C GLU A 63 20.29 -0.93 16.56
N GLN A 64 19.40 -0.70 15.60
CA GLN A 64 19.75 -0.74 14.18
C GLN A 64 20.73 0.37 13.82
N ILE A 65 20.48 1.61 14.23
CA ILE A 65 21.36 2.76 13.98
C ILE A 65 22.73 2.52 14.61
N ALA A 66 22.76 2.06 15.86
CA ALA A 66 24.00 1.75 16.55
C ALA A 66 24.78 0.62 15.85
N ALA A 67 24.10 -0.38 15.29
CA ALA A 67 24.74 -1.43 14.51
C ALA A 67 25.38 -0.88 13.24
N TYR A 68 24.64 -0.04 12.50
CA TYR A 68 25.15 0.58 11.27
C TYR A 68 26.33 1.51 11.54
N GLN A 69 26.30 2.31 12.62
CA GLN A 69 27.41 3.20 12.99
C GLN A 69 28.69 2.43 13.34
N ARG A 70 28.59 1.23 13.88
CA ARG A 70 29.79 0.38 14.14
C ARG A 70 30.48 -0.07 12.86
N GLU A 71 29.69 -0.34 11.80
CA GLU A 71 30.23 -0.82 10.52
C GLU A 71 30.58 0.32 9.56
N PHE A 72 29.89 1.46 9.69
CA PHE A 72 30.07 2.62 8.83
C PHE A 72 30.13 3.90 9.66
N GLN A 73 31.35 4.34 10.00
CA GLN A 73 31.60 5.45 10.91
C GLN A 73 31.12 6.83 10.38
N ASP A 74 31.04 6.99 9.05
CA ASP A 74 30.57 8.23 8.41
C ASP A 74 29.04 8.34 8.36
N LEU A 75 28.31 7.41 8.97
CA LEU A 75 26.85 7.43 9.03
C LEU A 75 26.36 8.61 9.85
N ASP A 76 25.50 9.45 9.26
CA ASP A 76 24.74 10.43 10.03
C ASP A 76 23.56 9.75 10.72
N PRO A 77 23.56 9.64 12.07
CA PRO A 77 22.52 8.93 12.79
C PRO A 77 21.15 9.58 12.65
N GLN A 78 21.07 10.90 12.46
CA GLN A 78 19.79 11.59 12.28
C GLN A 78 19.17 11.28 10.92
N VAL A 79 19.99 11.24 9.87
CA VAL A 79 19.54 10.84 8.53
C VAL A 79 19.05 9.40 8.55
N GLU A 80 19.82 8.50 9.15
CA GLU A 80 19.46 7.07 9.25
C GLU A 80 18.18 6.88 10.05
N GLN A 81 18.01 7.60 11.16
CA GLN A 81 16.78 7.56 11.96
C GLN A 81 15.55 7.90 11.12
N ILE A 82 15.62 8.97 10.33
CA ILE A 82 14.50 9.41 9.48
C ILE A 82 14.19 8.36 8.41
N VAL A 83 15.22 7.91 7.67
CA VAL A 83 15.05 6.99 6.55
C VAL A 83 14.55 5.62 7.03
N SER A 84 15.15 5.09 8.09
CA SER A 84 14.73 3.81 8.67
C SER A 84 13.33 3.87 9.27
N ALA A 85 12.97 4.96 9.96
CA ALA A 85 11.62 5.16 10.48
C ALA A 85 10.57 5.19 9.36
N LEU A 86 10.82 5.95 8.29
CA LEU A 86 9.94 6.00 7.11
C LEU A 86 9.77 4.62 6.47
N GLY A 87 10.87 3.88 6.31
CA GLY A 87 10.84 2.54 5.75
C GLY A 87 10.04 1.54 6.60
N ARG A 88 10.25 1.55 7.92
CA ARG A 88 9.49 0.69 8.85
C ARG A 88 8.01 1.06 8.88
N LEU A 89 7.69 2.36 8.95
CA LEU A 89 6.33 2.86 8.95
C LEU A 89 5.59 2.42 7.68
N ASN A 90 6.17 2.66 6.51
CA ASN A 90 5.58 2.25 5.22
C ASN A 90 5.33 0.74 5.17
N ARG A 91 6.28 -0.09 5.61
CA ARG A 91 6.12 -1.55 5.64
C ARG A 91 4.95 -1.98 6.53
N ARG A 92 4.85 -1.42 7.76
CA ARG A 92 3.77 -1.73 8.71
C ARG A 92 2.41 -1.27 8.22
N MET A 93 2.32 -0.08 7.63
CA MET A 93 1.10 0.43 7.00
C MET A 93 0.64 -0.48 5.85
N ASN A 94 1.56 -0.91 4.98
CA ASN A 94 1.22 -1.83 3.89
C ASN A 94 0.68 -3.18 4.38
N VAL A 95 1.22 -3.71 5.49
CA VAL A 95 0.68 -4.93 6.12
C VAL A 95 -0.72 -4.69 6.68
N ALA A 96 -0.95 -3.55 7.35
CA ALA A 96 -2.27 -3.19 7.88
C ALA A 96 -3.30 -3.04 6.76
N TYR A 97 -2.99 -2.29 5.71
CA TYR A 97 -3.87 -2.14 4.54
C TYR A 97 -4.16 -3.48 3.86
N GLY A 98 -3.15 -4.36 3.76
CA GLY A 98 -3.34 -5.70 3.19
C GLY A 98 -4.32 -6.56 3.99
N ARG A 99 -4.30 -6.47 5.30
CA ARG A 99 -5.28 -7.15 6.17
C ARG A 99 -6.68 -6.57 5.99
N GLN A 100 -6.82 -5.25 6.00
CA GLN A 100 -8.09 -4.55 5.81
C GLN A 100 -8.74 -4.86 4.46
N THR A 101 -7.96 -4.83 3.38
CA THR A 101 -8.47 -5.17 2.04
C THR A 101 -8.89 -6.64 1.95
N ALA A 102 -8.16 -7.56 2.60
CA ALA A 102 -8.53 -8.98 2.66
C ALA A 102 -9.86 -9.22 3.41
N GLU A 103 -10.16 -8.44 4.46
CA GLU A 103 -11.42 -8.52 5.21
C GLU A 103 -12.64 -8.21 4.32
N ILE A 104 -12.50 -7.31 3.36
CA ILE A 104 -13.57 -6.97 2.40
C ILE A 104 -13.49 -7.77 1.09
N GLY A 105 -12.60 -8.76 1.05
CA GLY A 105 -12.50 -9.72 -0.06
C GLY A 105 -11.83 -9.16 -1.31
N ILE A 106 -10.91 -8.22 -1.18
CA ILE A 106 -10.03 -7.77 -2.26
C ILE A 106 -8.57 -7.90 -1.87
N SER A 107 -7.72 -8.18 -2.84
CA SER A 107 -6.27 -8.18 -2.65
C SER A 107 -5.68 -6.77 -2.81
N ASN A 108 -4.46 -6.56 -2.28
CA ASN A 108 -3.72 -5.31 -2.54
C ASN A 108 -3.54 -5.04 -4.02
N ALA A 109 -3.40 -6.09 -4.81
CA ALA A 109 -3.23 -5.98 -6.25
C ALA A 109 -4.48 -5.43 -6.97
N GLU A 110 -5.66 -5.85 -6.53
CA GLU A 110 -6.94 -5.34 -7.01
C GLU A 110 -7.21 -3.94 -6.48
N TRP A 111 -6.90 -3.67 -5.22
CA TRP A 111 -6.97 -2.35 -4.63
C TRP A 111 -6.22 -1.30 -5.46
N GLU A 112 -4.98 -1.60 -5.90
CA GLU A 112 -4.20 -0.67 -6.70
C GLU A 112 -4.85 -0.37 -8.07
N VAL A 113 -5.52 -1.34 -8.68
CA VAL A 113 -6.29 -1.10 -9.92
C VAL A 113 -7.52 -0.24 -9.66
N LEU A 114 -8.31 -0.55 -8.61
CA LEU A 114 -9.47 0.26 -8.22
C LEU A 114 -9.07 1.70 -7.95
N LYS A 115 -8.00 1.90 -7.19
CA LYS A 115 -7.42 3.22 -6.90
C LYS A 115 -7.02 3.95 -8.17
N ALA A 116 -6.34 3.28 -9.11
CA ALA A 116 -5.92 3.90 -10.36
C ALA A 116 -7.12 4.37 -11.21
N LEU A 117 -8.19 3.55 -11.26
CA LEU A 117 -9.43 3.91 -11.95
C LEU A 117 -10.13 5.09 -11.28
N VAL A 118 -10.25 5.11 -9.95
CA VAL A 118 -10.85 6.24 -9.24
C VAL A 118 -10.06 7.53 -9.45
N LEU A 119 -8.73 7.46 -9.41
CA LEU A 119 -7.85 8.61 -9.65
C LEU A 119 -7.87 9.12 -11.11
N SER A 120 -8.38 8.35 -12.06
CA SER A 120 -8.59 8.83 -13.44
C SER A 120 -9.76 9.80 -13.57
N GLY A 121 -10.60 9.91 -12.55
CA GLY A 121 -11.83 10.73 -12.57
C GLY A 121 -12.97 10.03 -13.31
N ALA A 122 -14.19 10.60 -13.16
CA ALA A 122 -15.36 10.07 -13.87
C ALA A 122 -15.13 10.13 -15.40
N PRO A 123 -15.50 9.08 -16.13
CA PRO A 123 -16.29 7.90 -15.76
C PRO A 123 -15.45 6.71 -15.21
N TYR A 124 -14.31 6.91 -14.58
CA TYR A 124 -13.48 5.90 -13.89
C TYR A 124 -13.01 4.78 -14.82
N ARG A 125 -12.47 5.13 -15.96
CA ARG A 125 -12.06 4.19 -17.01
C ARG A 125 -10.65 4.46 -17.52
N MET A 126 -9.95 3.39 -17.88
CA MET A 126 -8.56 3.46 -18.37
C MET A 126 -8.25 2.28 -19.28
N GLY A 127 -7.33 2.47 -20.22
CA GLY A 127 -6.85 1.37 -21.06
C GLY A 127 -5.97 0.38 -20.27
N PRO A 128 -5.99 -0.94 -20.58
CA PRO A 128 -5.14 -1.94 -19.91
C PRO A 128 -3.65 -1.60 -19.96
N GLY A 129 -3.17 -1.08 -21.08
CA GLY A 129 -1.77 -0.68 -21.27
C GLY A 129 -1.39 0.51 -20.37
N GLU A 130 -2.30 1.46 -20.19
CA GLU A 130 -2.11 2.60 -19.32
C GLU A 130 -2.11 2.18 -17.85
N LEU A 131 -3.03 1.27 -17.46
CA LEU A 131 -3.03 0.66 -16.12
C LEU A 131 -1.72 -0.10 -15.85
N ALA A 132 -1.25 -0.89 -16.82
CA ALA A 132 0.01 -1.61 -16.71
C ALA A 132 1.19 -0.66 -16.46
N LYS A 133 1.30 0.40 -17.28
CA LYS A 133 2.34 1.43 -17.12
C LYS A 133 2.26 2.12 -15.77
N ARG A 134 1.06 2.57 -15.37
CA ARG A 134 0.84 3.28 -14.11
C ARG A 134 1.18 2.45 -12.88
N LEU A 135 0.94 1.14 -12.93
CA LEU A 135 1.18 0.21 -11.82
C LEU A 135 2.51 -0.55 -11.93
N GLY A 136 3.37 -0.20 -12.89
CA GLY A 136 4.66 -0.86 -13.09
C GLY A 136 4.52 -2.36 -13.39
N LEU A 137 3.52 -2.75 -14.18
CA LEU A 137 3.23 -4.15 -14.49
C LEU A 137 3.45 -4.46 -15.97
N THR A 138 3.81 -5.72 -16.26
CA THR A 138 3.82 -6.18 -17.66
C THR A 138 2.38 -6.24 -18.20
N PRO A 139 2.18 -6.05 -19.52
CA PRO A 139 0.85 -6.18 -20.13
C PRO A 139 0.18 -7.54 -19.85
N ALA A 140 0.94 -8.62 -19.82
CA ALA A 140 0.41 -9.96 -19.49
C ALA A 140 -0.09 -10.05 -18.05
N ALA A 141 0.71 -9.55 -17.08
CA ALA A 141 0.30 -9.53 -15.67
C ALA A 141 -0.95 -8.66 -15.44
N MET A 142 -1.05 -7.52 -16.14
CA MET A 142 -2.23 -6.66 -16.08
C MET A 142 -3.46 -7.33 -16.68
N THR A 143 -3.32 -7.98 -17.83
CA THR A 143 -4.42 -8.72 -18.47
C THR A 143 -4.99 -9.77 -17.51
N HIS A 144 -4.12 -10.61 -16.95
CA HIS A 144 -4.55 -11.64 -15.99
C HIS A 144 -5.27 -11.05 -14.76
N ARG A 145 -4.77 -9.92 -14.26
CA ARG A 145 -5.40 -9.21 -13.13
C ARG A 145 -6.78 -8.67 -13.50
N ILE A 146 -6.91 -8.02 -14.66
CA ILE A 146 -8.19 -7.50 -15.15
C ILE A 146 -9.19 -8.64 -15.35
N ASP A 147 -8.78 -9.75 -15.98
CA ASP A 147 -9.67 -10.88 -16.23
C ASP A 147 -10.25 -11.45 -14.92
N ARG A 148 -9.44 -11.54 -13.86
CA ARG A 148 -9.90 -11.92 -12.53
C ARG A 148 -10.87 -10.89 -11.95
N MET A 149 -10.57 -9.61 -12.03
CA MET A 149 -11.44 -8.54 -11.51
C MET A 149 -12.77 -8.45 -12.27
N VAL A 150 -12.80 -8.80 -13.55
CA VAL A 150 -14.06 -8.95 -14.31
C VAL A 150 -14.88 -10.12 -13.79
N GLN A 151 -14.26 -11.29 -13.54
CA GLN A 151 -14.93 -12.45 -12.95
C GLN A 151 -15.52 -12.16 -11.56
N GLU A 152 -14.84 -11.30 -10.79
CA GLU A 152 -15.27 -10.85 -9.46
C GLU A 152 -16.27 -9.68 -9.52
N GLY A 153 -16.64 -9.20 -10.71
CA GLY A 153 -17.59 -8.11 -10.90
C GLY A 153 -17.09 -6.72 -10.53
N LEU A 154 -15.79 -6.55 -10.26
CA LEU A 154 -15.21 -5.29 -9.80
C LEU A 154 -15.01 -4.26 -10.93
N VAL A 155 -14.76 -4.74 -12.12
CA VAL A 155 -14.56 -3.93 -13.33
C VAL A 155 -15.26 -4.58 -14.52
N THR A 156 -15.59 -3.78 -15.54
CA THR A 156 -15.91 -4.26 -16.89
C THR A 156 -14.71 -4.10 -17.81
N ARG A 157 -14.71 -4.88 -18.90
CA ARG A 157 -13.73 -4.79 -19.96
C ARG A 157 -14.43 -4.82 -21.30
N ASP A 158 -14.51 -3.67 -21.94
CA ASP A 158 -15.24 -3.47 -23.18
C ASP A 158 -14.38 -2.80 -24.25
N ARG A 159 -14.89 -2.75 -25.48
CA ARG A 159 -14.29 -1.95 -26.53
C ARG A 159 -14.80 -0.51 -26.43
N ASP A 160 -13.90 0.44 -26.64
CA ASP A 160 -14.24 1.85 -26.66
C ASP A 160 -15.30 2.12 -27.75
N GLU A 161 -16.40 2.78 -27.39
CA GLU A 161 -17.48 3.10 -28.32
C GLU A 161 -17.02 3.97 -29.51
N ASN A 162 -16.04 4.85 -29.26
CA ASN A 162 -15.48 5.76 -30.26
C ASN A 162 -14.31 5.17 -31.03
N ASN A 163 -13.68 4.10 -30.49
CA ASN A 163 -12.54 3.43 -31.12
C ASN A 163 -12.56 1.94 -30.79
N ARG A 164 -13.22 1.14 -31.63
CA ARG A 164 -13.39 -0.30 -31.45
C ARG A 164 -12.10 -1.13 -31.39
N VAL A 165 -10.97 -0.55 -31.75
CA VAL A 165 -9.66 -1.19 -31.61
C VAL A 165 -9.15 -1.08 -30.16
N ARG A 166 -9.57 -0.04 -29.45
CA ARG A 166 -9.16 0.24 -28.08
C ARG A 166 -10.02 -0.55 -27.08
N VAL A 167 -9.36 -1.23 -26.15
CA VAL A 167 -10.00 -1.87 -24.99
C VAL A 167 -9.99 -0.88 -23.82
N ILE A 168 -11.10 -0.80 -23.12
CA ILE A 168 -11.30 0.03 -21.92
C ILE A 168 -11.69 -0.87 -20.75
N VAL A 169 -11.11 -0.59 -19.61
CA VAL A 169 -11.49 -1.13 -18.30
C VAL A 169 -12.21 -0.03 -17.55
N GLU A 170 -13.39 -0.32 -17.05
CA GLU A 170 -14.23 0.63 -16.33
C GLU A 170 -14.64 0.06 -14.97
N LEU A 171 -14.66 0.92 -13.95
CA LEU A 171 -15.05 0.58 -12.60
C LEU A 171 -16.57 0.32 -12.53
N THR A 172 -16.97 -0.83 -11.98
CA THR A 172 -18.38 -1.13 -11.73
C THR A 172 -18.89 -0.43 -10.47
N ALA A 173 -20.21 -0.46 -10.26
CA ALA A 173 -20.82 -0.02 -9.01
C ALA A 173 -20.30 -0.85 -7.82
N GLU A 174 -20.16 -2.17 -7.98
CA GLU A 174 -19.62 -3.06 -6.96
C GLU A 174 -18.14 -2.77 -6.65
N GLY A 175 -17.32 -2.60 -7.68
CA GLY A 175 -15.92 -2.20 -7.53
C GLY A 175 -15.79 -0.86 -6.79
N ARG A 176 -16.68 0.09 -7.07
CA ARG A 176 -16.74 1.37 -6.38
C ARG A 176 -17.12 1.22 -4.91
N GLU A 177 -18.08 0.37 -4.58
CA GLU A 177 -18.46 0.09 -3.19
C GLU A 177 -17.32 -0.58 -2.41
N LYS A 178 -16.61 -1.54 -3.01
CA LYS A 178 -15.41 -2.15 -2.43
C LYS A 178 -14.32 -1.11 -2.19
N TRP A 179 -14.07 -0.23 -3.14
CA TRP A 179 -13.11 0.86 -2.97
C TRP A 179 -13.50 1.79 -1.81
N LEU A 180 -14.79 2.19 -1.72
CA LEU A 180 -15.29 3.02 -0.62
C LEU A 180 -15.17 2.33 0.74
N ALA A 181 -15.43 1.01 0.80
CA ALA A 181 -15.27 0.23 2.01
C ALA A 181 -13.81 0.22 2.49
N ALA A 182 -12.86 -0.03 1.57
CA ALA A 182 -11.43 0.03 1.88
C ALA A 182 -11.00 1.43 2.36
N MET A 183 -11.48 2.49 1.72
CA MET A 183 -11.18 3.87 2.13
C MET A 183 -11.68 4.16 3.55
N ARG A 184 -12.88 3.71 3.91
CA ARG A 184 -13.39 3.85 5.28
C ARG A 184 -12.49 3.17 6.31
N LEU A 185 -12.05 1.95 6.04
CA LEU A 185 -11.13 1.22 6.93
C LEU A 185 -9.77 1.93 7.03
N ALA A 186 -9.23 2.36 5.90
CA ALA A 186 -7.96 3.09 5.87
C ALA A 186 -8.04 4.39 6.68
N THR A 187 -9.11 5.19 6.52
CA THR A 187 -9.29 6.45 7.25
C THR A 187 -9.27 6.24 8.76
N VAL A 188 -9.98 5.22 9.27
CA VAL A 188 -9.98 4.92 10.72
C VAL A 188 -8.59 4.55 11.21
N PHE A 189 -7.87 3.72 10.48
CA PHE A 189 -6.49 3.34 10.81
C PHE A 189 -5.53 4.54 10.77
N GLU A 190 -5.66 5.42 9.77
CA GLU A 190 -4.82 6.60 9.60
C GLU A 190 -5.09 7.65 10.69
N GLU A 191 -6.35 7.83 11.10
CA GLU A 191 -6.71 8.69 12.24
C GLU A 191 -6.12 8.16 13.55
N ASP A 192 -6.20 6.85 13.80
CA ASP A 192 -5.61 6.22 14.97
C ASP A 192 -4.07 6.34 14.97
N LEU A 193 -3.43 6.12 13.82
CA LEU A 193 -1.98 6.27 13.65
C LEU A 193 -1.49 7.67 14.03
N LEU A 194 -2.29 8.69 13.76
CA LEU A 194 -1.91 10.09 13.98
C LEU A 194 -2.52 10.70 15.25
N GLN A 195 -3.22 9.91 16.08
CA GLN A 195 -4.00 10.43 17.22
C GLN A 195 -3.16 11.19 18.25
N ASP A 196 -1.91 10.75 18.48
CA ASP A 196 -1.00 11.35 19.45
C ASP A 196 -0.36 12.66 18.95
N LEU A 197 -0.54 13.00 17.68
CA LEU A 197 -0.02 14.24 17.11
C LEU A 197 -1.04 15.38 17.26
N THR A 198 -0.57 16.53 17.70
CA THR A 198 -1.35 17.77 17.68
C THR A 198 -1.60 18.22 16.22
N SER A 199 -2.58 19.09 16.01
CA SER A 199 -2.88 19.64 14.68
C SER A 199 -1.69 20.38 14.05
N VAL A 200 -0.86 21.02 14.88
CA VAL A 200 0.34 21.72 14.43
C VAL A 200 1.39 20.71 13.95
N GLU A 201 1.64 19.66 14.72
CA GLU A 201 2.60 18.60 14.35
C GLU A 201 2.16 17.85 13.10
N ARG A 202 0.86 17.54 12.93
CA ARG A 202 0.32 16.95 11.69
C ARG A 202 0.55 17.84 10.48
N GLY A 203 0.32 19.16 10.62
CA GLY A 203 0.58 20.14 9.56
C GLY A 203 2.05 20.16 9.18
N LEU A 204 2.95 20.28 10.15
CA LEU A 204 4.39 20.31 9.92
C LEU A 204 4.91 19.02 9.30
N LEU A 205 4.45 17.85 9.79
CA LEU A 205 4.80 16.55 9.24
C LEU A 205 4.37 16.44 7.77
N GLY A 206 3.15 16.87 7.43
CA GLY A 206 2.63 16.88 6.07
C GLY A 206 3.49 17.75 5.14
N GLU A 207 3.87 18.96 5.57
CA GLU A 207 4.73 19.85 4.80
C GLU A 207 6.12 19.25 4.56
N VAL A 208 6.74 18.69 5.60
CA VAL A 208 8.07 18.08 5.51
C VAL A 208 8.05 16.88 4.56
N LEU A 209 7.10 15.96 4.73
CA LEU A 209 6.96 14.79 3.86
C LEU A 209 6.70 15.18 2.40
N THR A 210 5.83 16.17 2.16
CA THR A 210 5.55 16.68 0.81
C THR A 210 6.80 17.26 0.16
N ARG A 211 7.63 17.98 0.92
CA ARG A 211 8.89 18.54 0.42
C ARG A 211 9.91 17.46 0.07
N LEU A 212 10.02 16.41 0.90
CA LEU A 212 10.87 15.25 0.62
C LEU A 212 10.40 14.51 -0.63
N LEU A 213 9.09 14.26 -0.75
CA LEU A 213 8.50 13.60 -1.92
C LEU A 213 8.82 14.35 -3.21
N ARG A 214 8.57 15.67 -3.26
CA ARG A 214 8.90 16.50 -4.43
C ARG A 214 10.36 16.42 -4.83
N ARG A 215 11.27 16.34 -3.85
CA ARG A 215 12.71 16.22 -4.13
C ARG A 215 13.04 14.87 -4.79
N VAL A 216 12.44 13.78 -4.33
CA VAL A 216 12.65 12.45 -4.92
C VAL A 216 12.03 12.38 -6.32
N GLU A 217 10.79 12.85 -6.50
CA GLU A 217 10.11 12.90 -7.79
C GLU A 217 10.87 13.75 -8.83
N HIS A 218 11.48 14.86 -8.38
CA HIS A 218 12.32 15.69 -9.27
C HIS A 218 13.64 15.01 -9.65
N ALA A 219 14.25 14.27 -8.73
CA ALA A 219 15.52 13.58 -8.97
C ALA A 219 15.35 12.27 -9.75
N GLN A 220 14.17 11.65 -9.65
CA GLN A 220 13.83 10.35 -10.24
C GLN A 220 12.41 10.38 -10.82
N PRO A 221 12.16 11.12 -11.90
CA PRO A 221 10.83 11.31 -12.47
C PRO A 221 10.17 10.00 -12.93
N ASP A 222 10.96 8.97 -13.24
CA ASP A 222 10.50 7.66 -13.70
C ASP A 222 10.43 6.60 -12.59
N ALA A 223 10.71 6.97 -11.34
CA ALA A 223 10.71 6.04 -10.21
C ALA A 223 9.32 5.46 -9.82
N GLY A 224 8.28 5.76 -10.57
CA GLY A 224 6.99 5.05 -10.54
C GLY A 224 7.03 3.69 -11.26
N GLY A 225 8.12 3.38 -11.95
CA GLY A 225 8.37 2.11 -12.62
C GLY A 225 8.93 1.02 -11.70
N ARG A 226 9.14 -0.17 -12.26
CA ARG A 226 9.84 -1.26 -11.55
C ARG A 226 11.32 -0.97 -11.45
N LEU A 227 11.96 -1.46 -10.39
CA LEU A 227 13.43 -1.50 -10.30
C LEU A 227 14.08 -2.25 -11.47
N SER A 228 13.36 -3.19 -12.12
CA SER A 228 13.78 -3.87 -13.34
C SER A 228 13.91 -2.97 -14.57
N ASP A 229 13.41 -1.75 -14.51
CA ASP A 229 13.46 -0.78 -15.62
C ASP A 229 14.69 0.15 -15.51
N LEU A 230 15.55 -0.11 -14.50
CA LEU A 230 16.77 0.64 -14.21
C LEU A 230 18.07 -0.09 -14.64
N ASP A 231 17.98 -1.25 -15.32
CA ASP A 231 19.11 -2.01 -15.88
C ASP A 231 19.40 -1.62 -17.34
#